data_6919c4e3b2f987d803e4d2bd1581e8dc
#
_entry.id   6919c4e3b2f987d803e4d2bd1581e8dc
#
_cell.length_a   1.000
_cell.length_b   1.000
_cell.length_c   1.000
_cell.angle_alpha   90.00
_cell.angle_beta   90.00
_cell.angle_gamma   90.00
#
_symmetry.space_group_name_H-M   'P 1'
#
loop_
_entity.id
_entity.type
_entity.pdbx_description
1 polymer ?
#
loop_
_entity_poly.entity_id
_entity_poly.type
_entity_poly.pdbx_seq_one_letter_code
_entity_poly.pdbx_strand_id
1 'polypeptide(L)'
;GPLAAAGLLGIDIGRAILYGAFGAFFMTLAGWIFAEIYFRNKPDSYYSFRDEEEHKKDEALSIEDDTDLPGTLASLLPLVVPILLILLNTTCGMMLPEDSPVMTVVSFVGDSNIALAIGAVLAIITLGKRLGGKVIIDVMDKTLKDAGPIVFITSAGGALGQVLKVSGAGDSLAQMVLNTGLPFILIPFVISGLLKVVQGSGTVAVTTAATLCAPIAASLGLDPILIFLASGAGARLCCHVNDSYFWVYTNCMGYDMKTGLKTLSISNVVMSLGGLAATFICSLWL
;
A
#
# COMPACT_ATOMS: atom_id res chain seq x y z
N GLY A 1 8.30 4.15 1.18
CA GLY A 1 8.78 3.75 -0.16
C GLY A 1 9.05 4.94 -1.07
N PRO A 2 8.02 5.65 -1.56
CA PRO A 2 8.24 6.76 -2.52
C PRO A 2 9.14 7.87 -2.01
N LEU A 3 8.97 8.32 -0.77
CA LEU A 3 9.82 9.37 -0.19
C LEU A 3 11.28 8.93 -0.05
N ALA A 4 11.51 7.66 0.33
CA ALA A 4 12.87 7.12 0.38
C ALA A 4 13.50 7.06 -1.01
N ALA A 5 12.75 6.67 -2.04
CA ALA A 5 13.22 6.69 -3.43
C ALA A 5 13.52 8.13 -3.91
N ALA A 6 12.68 9.11 -3.58
CA ALA A 6 12.93 10.51 -3.90
C ALA A 6 14.22 11.02 -3.25
N GLY A 7 14.46 10.69 -1.96
CA GLY A 7 15.70 11.01 -1.27
C GLY A 7 16.93 10.38 -1.91
N LEU A 8 16.86 9.08 -2.28
CA LEU A 8 17.94 8.37 -2.96
C LEU A 8 18.28 8.96 -4.35
N LEU A 9 17.27 9.50 -5.04
CA LEU A 9 17.40 10.14 -6.35
C LEU A 9 17.77 11.63 -6.28
N GLY A 10 17.85 12.21 -5.07
CA GLY A 10 18.10 13.65 -4.89
C GLY A 10 16.97 14.54 -5.39
N ILE A 11 15.73 14.02 -5.45
CA ILE A 11 14.57 14.76 -5.92
C ILE A 11 14.00 15.59 -4.78
N ASP A 12 13.73 16.87 -5.05
CA ASP A 12 12.97 17.72 -4.14
C ASP A 12 11.59 17.10 -3.82
N ILE A 13 11.20 17.14 -2.54
CA ILE A 13 9.98 16.50 -2.07
C ILE A 13 8.72 17.08 -2.73
N GLY A 14 8.71 18.40 -2.97
CA GLY A 14 7.60 19.06 -3.67
C GLY A 14 7.45 18.55 -5.10
N ARG A 15 8.57 18.39 -5.82
CA ARG A 15 8.58 17.79 -7.16
C ARG A 15 8.13 16.32 -7.11
N ALA A 16 8.61 15.53 -6.14
CA ALA A 16 8.21 14.13 -5.98
C ALA A 16 6.70 14.00 -5.72
N ILE A 17 6.11 14.88 -4.90
CA ILE A 17 4.67 14.89 -4.63
C ILE A 17 3.89 15.27 -5.89
N LEU A 18 4.28 16.32 -6.59
CA LEU A 18 3.58 16.81 -7.77
C LEU A 18 3.55 15.76 -8.88
N TYR A 19 4.71 15.24 -9.27
CA TYR A 19 4.80 14.23 -10.32
C TYR A 19 4.26 12.87 -9.85
N GLY A 20 4.43 12.54 -8.58
CA GLY A 20 3.81 11.36 -7.97
C GLY A 20 2.27 11.40 -8.01
N ALA A 21 1.67 12.57 -7.73
CA ALA A 21 0.23 12.79 -7.85
C ALA A 21 -0.24 12.66 -9.32
N PHE A 22 0.53 13.20 -10.27
CA PHE A 22 0.26 13.03 -11.70
C PHE A 22 0.28 11.54 -12.10
N GLY A 23 1.31 10.79 -11.70
CA GLY A 23 1.38 9.34 -11.93
C GLY A 23 0.20 8.60 -11.28
N ALA A 24 -0.13 8.94 -10.02
CA ALA A 24 -1.24 8.36 -9.30
C ALA A 24 -2.60 8.61 -9.96
N PHE A 25 -2.80 9.79 -10.55
CA PHE A 25 -4.01 10.10 -11.32
C PHE A 25 -4.21 9.13 -12.50
N PHE A 26 -3.17 8.88 -13.29
CA PHE A 26 -3.26 7.94 -14.42
C PHE A 26 -3.44 6.49 -13.95
N MET A 27 -2.78 6.10 -12.85
CA MET A 27 -2.97 4.78 -12.23
C MET A 27 -4.42 4.60 -11.76
N THR A 28 -4.97 5.60 -11.08
CA THR A 28 -6.36 5.57 -10.58
C THR A 28 -7.36 5.53 -11.74
N LEU A 29 -7.15 6.33 -12.77
CA LEU A 29 -7.99 6.35 -13.96
C LEU A 29 -7.99 4.98 -14.65
N ALA A 30 -6.82 4.39 -14.86
CA ALA A 30 -6.69 3.06 -15.46
C ALA A 30 -7.38 1.97 -14.61
N GLY A 31 -7.21 2.03 -13.28
CA GLY A 31 -7.88 1.13 -12.34
C GLY A 31 -9.40 1.29 -12.34
N TRP A 32 -9.90 2.51 -12.42
CA TRP A 32 -11.32 2.80 -12.51
C TRP A 32 -11.92 2.27 -13.81
N ILE A 33 -11.29 2.56 -14.96
CA ILE A 33 -11.72 2.03 -16.26
C ILE A 33 -11.75 0.50 -16.24
N PHE A 34 -10.72 -0.14 -15.69
CA PHE A 34 -10.69 -1.58 -15.53
C PHE A 34 -11.86 -2.08 -14.69
N ALA A 35 -12.11 -1.46 -13.54
CA ALA A 35 -13.20 -1.86 -12.66
C ALA A 35 -14.56 -1.73 -13.35
N GLU A 36 -14.81 -0.61 -14.02
CA GLU A 36 -16.04 -0.38 -14.76
C GLU A 36 -16.29 -1.45 -15.85
N ILE A 37 -15.25 -1.76 -16.64
CA ILE A 37 -15.34 -2.77 -17.70
C ILE A 37 -15.49 -4.18 -17.13
N TYR A 38 -14.68 -4.51 -16.11
CA TYR A 38 -14.62 -5.86 -15.57
C TYR A 38 -15.87 -6.25 -14.78
N PHE A 39 -16.42 -5.29 -14.00
CA PHE A 39 -17.52 -5.57 -13.10
C PHE A 39 -18.91 -5.28 -13.71
N ARG A 40 -19.00 -4.51 -14.78
CA ARG A 40 -20.26 -4.07 -15.39
C ARG A 40 -21.30 -5.19 -15.63
N ASN A 41 -20.85 -6.40 -15.94
CA ASN A 41 -21.71 -7.53 -16.29
C ASN A 41 -21.62 -8.68 -15.28
N LYS A 42 -21.12 -8.44 -14.08
CA LYS A 42 -21.04 -9.47 -13.03
C LYS A 42 -22.35 -9.49 -12.25
N PRO A 43 -22.90 -10.67 -11.92
CA PRO A 43 -24.09 -10.76 -11.07
C PRO A 43 -23.77 -10.31 -9.64
N ASP A 44 -24.77 -9.83 -8.92
CA ASP A 44 -24.63 -9.36 -7.53
C ASP A 44 -24.04 -10.44 -6.61
N SER A 45 -24.36 -11.72 -6.86
CA SER A 45 -23.77 -12.86 -6.16
C SER A 45 -22.25 -12.98 -6.31
N TYR A 46 -21.64 -12.31 -7.29
CA TYR A 46 -20.18 -12.22 -7.44
C TYR A 46 -19.52 -11.35 -6.35
N TYR A 47 -20.30 -10.50 -5.72
CA TYR A 47 -19.83 -9.57 -4.69
C TYR A 47 -20.10 -10.06 -3.26
N SER A 48 -20.90 -11.09 -3.07
CA SER A 48 -21.24 -11.65 -1.76
C SER A 48 -20.66 -13.05 -1.60
N PHE A 49 -19.36 -13.12 -1.28
CA PHE A 49 -18.70 -14.39 -0.94
C PHE A 49 -18.69 -14.67 0.57
N ARG A 50 -19.27 -13.78 1.38
CA ARG A 50 -19.51 -14.05 2.79
C ARG A 50 -20.61 -15.09 2.90
N ASP A 51 -20.36 -16.14 3.69
CA ASP A 51 -21.38 -17.13 4.03
C ASP A 51 -22.61 -16.44 4.61
N GLU A 52 -23.82 -16.87 4.21
CA GLU A 52 -25.09 -16.33 4.75
C GLU A 52 -25.16 -16.40 6.30
N GLU A 53 -24.41 -17.32 6.91
CA GLU A 53 -24.28 -17.41 8.37
C GLU A 53 -23.45 -16.25 8.97
N GLU A 54 -22.43 -15.74 8.27
CA GLU A 54 -21.68 -14.57 8.70
C GLU A 54 -22.51 -13.29 8.54
N HIS A 55 -23.28 -13.18 7.45
CA HIS A 55 -24.25 -12.07 7.29
C HIS A 55 -25.28 -12.03 8.42
N LYS A 56 -25.86 -13.19 8.78
CA LYS A 56 -26.81 -13.27 9.88
C LYS A 56 -26.19 -12.96 11.25
N LYS A 57 -24.90 -13.25 11.44
CA LYS A 57 -24.19 -12.86 12.68
C LYS A 57 -23.86 -11.37 12.71
N ASP A 58 -23.53 -10.77 11.58
CA ASP A 58 -23.27 -9.32 11.48
C ASP A 58 -24.60 -8.53 11.59
N GLU A 59 -25.72 -9.06 11.07
CA GLU A 59 -27.07 -8.51 11.32
C GLU A 59 -27.50 -8.62 12.79
N ALA A 60 -27.14 -9.71 13.47
CA ALA A 60 -27.41 -9.87 14.91
C ALA A 60 -26.55 -8.95 15.80
N LEU A 61 -25.45 -8.41 15.28
CA LEU A 61 -24.64 -7.35 15.90
C LEU A 61 -25.10 -5.95 15.49
N SER A 62 -26.05 -5.83 14.54
CA SER A 62 -26.66 -4.55 14.19
C SER A 62 -27.49 -4.07 15.37
N ILE A 63 -27.25 -2.85 15.78
CA ILE A 63 -28.00 -2.18 16.86
C ILE A 63 -29.41 -1.95 16.31
N GLU A 64 -30.40 -2.67 16.83
CA GLU A 64 -31.80 -2.58 16.39
C GLU A 64 -32.44 -1.20 16.64
N ASP A 65 -31.80 -0.31 17.39
CA ASP A 65 -32.34 1.00 17.77
C ASP A 65 -31.44 2.15 17.27
N ASP A 66 -31.84 2.82 16.22
CA ASP A 66 -31.18 3.99 15.60
C ASP A 66 -30.98 5.17 16.60
N THR A 67 -31.64 5.14 17.74
CA THR A 67 -31.61 6.21 18.76
C THR A 67 -30.32 6.19 19.60
N ASP A 68 -29.54 5.11 19.57
CA ASP A 68 -28.38 4.94 20.45
C ASP A 68 -27.04 4.88 19.69
N LEU A 69 -27.01 5.33 18.43
CA LEU A 69 -25.80 5.38 17.64
C LEU A 69 -24.80 6.43 18.18
N PRO A 70 -23.50 6.15 18.18
CA PRO A 70 -22.48 7.12 18.55
C PRO A 70 -22.48 8.31 17.58
N GLY A 71 -22.27 9.53 18.12
CA GLY A 71 -22.18 10.72 17.28
C GLY A 71 -21.07 10.59 16.22
N THR A 72 -21.26 11.23 15.07
CA THR A 72 -20.35 11.18 13.92
C THR A 72 -18.88 11.44 14.30
N LEU A 73 -18.64 12.40 15.21
CA LEU A 73 -17.28 12.70 15.66
C LEU A 73 -16.68 11.53 16.45
N ALA A 74 -17.43 10.90 17.34
CA ALA A 74 -16.97 9.76 18.13
C ALA A 74 -16.64 8.54 17.26
N SER A 75 -17.37 8.36 16.15
CA SER A 75 -17.16 7.29 15.18
C SER A 75 -15.93 7.54 14.27
N LEU A 76 -15.65 8.79 13.95
CA LEU A 76 -14.53 9.17 13.07
C LEU A 76 -13.19 9.30 13.81
N LEU A 77 -13.20 9.68 15.09
CA LEU A 77 -11.99 9.88 15.89
C LEU A 77 -11.00 8.71 15.83
N PRO A 78 -11.41 7.44 16.01
CA PRO A 78 -10.49 6.29 15.94
C PRO A 78 -9.79 6.11 14.60
N LEU A 79 -10.39 6.59 13.52
CA LEU A 79 -9.85 6.50 12.16
C LEU A 79 -8.97 7.71 11.82
N VAL A 80 -9.42 8.91 12.16
CA VAL A 80 -8.76 10.17 11.78
C VAL A 80 -7.52 10.44 12.62
N VAL A 81 -7.56 10.16 13.94
CA VAL A 81 -6.43 10.43 14.84
C VAL A 81 -5.16 9.70 14.43
N PRO A 82 -5.14 8.38 14.16
CA PRO A 82 -3.95 7.70 13.67
C PRO A 82 -3.36 8.31 12.40
N ILE A 83 -4.23 8.66 11.46
CA ILE A 83 -3.80 9.27 10.19
C ILE A 83 -3.12 10.61 10.43
N LEU A 84 -3.71 11.45 11.28
CA LEU A 84 -3.15 12.76 11.63
C LEU A 84 -1.81 12.61 12.37
N LEU A 85 -1.67 11.65 13.28
CA LEU A 85 -0.41 11.39 13.99
C LEU A 85 0.71 10.96 13.04
N ILE A 86 0.41 10.05 12.09
CA ILE A 86 1.37 9.60 11.07
C ILE A 86 1.76 10.76 10.14
N LEU A 87 0.79 11.57 9.70
CA LEU A 87 1.06 12.76 8.89
C LEU A 87 1.89 13.79 9.64
N LEU A 88 1.58 14.02 10.92
CA LEU A 88 2.35 14.93 11.77
C LEU A 88 3.81 14.47 11.89
N ASN A 89 4.04 13.19 12.13
CA ASN A 89 5.40 12.63 12.16
C ASN A 89 6.13 12.84 10.84
N THR A 90 5.47 12.56 9.72
CA THR A 90 6.06 12.73 8.39
C THR A 90 6.42 14.20 8.12
N THR A 91 5.51 15.12 8.42
CA THR A 91 5.73 16.57 8.17
C THR A 91 6.76 17.17 9.12
N CYS A 92 6.72 16.83 10.41
CA CYS A 92 7.71 17.30 11.38
C CYS A 92 9.11 16.74 11.07
N GLY A 93 9.23 15.49 10.62
CA GLY A 93 10.51 14.91 10.21
C GLY A 93 11.15 15.59 9.00
N MET A 94 10.37 16.34 8.21
CA MET A 94 10.90 17.16 7.11
C MET A 94 11.33 18.56 7.56
N MET A 95 10.78 19.06 8.68
CA MET A 95 10.94 20.48 9.08
C MET A 95 11.80 20.66 10.32
N LEU A 96 11.94 19.65 11.15
CA LEU A 96 12.64 19.71 12.44
C LEU A 96 13.92 18.88 12.42
N PRO A 97 14.98 19.32 13.13
CA PRO A 97 16.19 18.53 13.36
C PRO A 97 15.84 17.24 14.13
N GLU A 98 16.50 16.13 13.77
CA GLU A 98 16.29 14.83 14.40
C GLU A 98 16.55 14.84 15.91
N ASP A 99 17.51 15.65 16.40
CA ASP A 99 17.88 15.78 17.81
C ASP A 99 16.92 16.67 18.64
N SER A 100 15.85 17.18 18.03
CA SER A 100 14.86 18.00 18.76
C SER A 100 14.06 17.17 19.75
N PRO A 101 13.88 17.62 21.02
CA PRO A 101 13.00 16.96 21.97
C PRO A 101 11.55 16.80 21.47
N VAL A 102 11.08 17.76 20.65
CA VAL A 102 9.77 17.70 20.00
C VAL A 102 9.73 16.55 19.00
N MET A 103 10.80 16.36 18.20
CA MET A 103 10.87 15.29 17.21
C MET A 103 10.86 13.91 17.89
N THR A 104 11.52 13.76 19.05
CA THR A 104 11.48 12.49 19.81
C THR A 104 10.06 12.10 20.20
N VAL A 105 9.24 13.04 20.65
CA VAL A 105 7.84 12.77 21.02
C VAL A 105 6.99 12.49 19.78
N VAL A 106 7.13 13.32 18.77
CA VAL A 106 6.36 13.23 17.53
C VAL A 106 6.67 11.92 16.78
N SER A 107 7.93 11.51 16.72
CA SER A 107 8.33 10.24 16.09
C SER A 107 7.78 9.03 16.82
N PHE A 108 7.73 9.07 18.16
CA PHE A 108 7.15 8.00 18.96
C PHE A 108 5.63 7.89 18.75
N VAL A 109 4.90 9.02 18.94
CA VAL A 109 3.42 9.00 18.87
C VAL A 109 2.93 8.82 17.43
N GLY A 110 3.69 9.30 16.45
CA GLY A 110 3.39 9.18 15.03
C GLY A 110 4.03 7.95 14.35
N ASP A 111 4.69 7.05 15.12
CA ASP A 111 5.01 5.72 14.60
C ASP A 111 3.73 4.99 14.21
N SER A 112 3.73 4.33 13.07
CA SER A 112 2.51 3.73 12.51
C SER A 112 1.85 2.72 13.46
N ASN A 113 2.65 1.93 14.20
CA ASN A 113 2.11 0.93 15.12
C ASN A 113 1.53 1.59 16.38
N ILE A 114 2.21 2.61 16.91
CA ILE A 114 1.76 3.37 18.08
C ILE A 114 0.50 4.17 17.74
N ALA A 115 0.48 4.85 16.61
CA ALA A 115 -0.67 5.62 16.15
C ALA A 115 -1.91 4.72 15.97
N LEU A 116 -1.76 3.54 15.34
CA LEU A 116 -2.85 2.58 15.20
C LEU A 116 -3.29 1.99 16.55
N ALA A 117 -2.37 1.74 17.47
CA ALA A 117 -2.71 1.30 18.83
C ALA A 117 -3.53 2.38 19.57
N ILE A 118 -3.16 3.65 19.43
CA ILE A 118 -3.94 4.79 19.97
C ILE A 118 -5.36 4.79 19.36
N GLY A 119 -5.47 4.59 18.03
CA GLY A 119 -6.76 4.48 17.35
C GLY A 119 -7.63 3.34 17.88
N ALA A 120 -7.04 2.16 18.10
CA ALA A 120 -7.75 1.01 18.68
C ALA A 120 -8.24 1.30 20.11
N VAL A 121 -7.42 1.92 20.96
CA VAL A 121 -7.82 2.34 22.33
C VAL A 121 -8.94 3.37 22.26
N LEU A 122 -8.86 4.35 21.36
CA LEU A 122 -9.92 5.33 21.15
C LEU A 122 -11.23 4.66 20.71
N ALA A 123 -11.17 3.67 19.80
CA ALA A 123 -12.35 2.91 19.39
C ALA A 123 -13.00 2.20 20.58
N ILE A 124 -12.22 1.53 21.43
CA ILE A 124 -12.72 0.87 22.64
C ILE A 124 -13.38 1.89 23.60
N ILE A 125 -12.78 3.05 23.77
CA ILE A 125 -13.30 4.08 24.68
C ILE A 125 -14.56 4.74 24.12
N THR A 126 -14.58 5.09 22.83
CA THR A 126 -15.69 5.87 22.23
C THR A 126 -16.86 5.01 21.83
N LEU A 127 -16.60 3.83 21.27
CA LEU A 127 -17.64 2.92 20.76
C LEU A 127 -17.96 1.82 21.75
N GLY A 128 -16.95 1.29 22.46
CA GLY A 128 -17.10 0.16 23.34
C GLY A 128 -17.95 0.40 24.59
N LYS A 129 -18.05 1.65 25.07
CA LYS A 129 -18.90 1.99 26.23
C LYS A 129 -20.37 1.62 26.06
N ARG A 130 -20.84 1.59 24.80
CA ARG A 130 -22.24 1.29 24.44
C ARG A 130 -22.48 -0.18 24.14
N LEU A 131 -21.46 -0.88 23.64
CA LEU A 131 -21.55 -2.27 23.20
C LEU A 131 -21.47 -3.28 24.37
N GLY A 132 -20.96 -2.86 25.52
CA GLY A 132 -20.71 -3.76 26.64
C GLY A 132 -19.46 -4.63 26.48
N GLY A 133 -18.84 -5.00 27.60
CA GLY A 133 -17.54 -5.68 27.60
C GLY A 133 -17.52 -7.04 26.89
N LYS A 134 -18.62 -7.77 26.89
CA LYS A 134 -18.71 -9.08 26.22
C LYS A 134 -18.61 -8.93 24.70
N VAL A 135 -19.35 -7.99 24.13
CA VAL A 135 -19.33 -7.72 22.68
C VAL A 135 -17.94 -7.25 22.22
N ILE A 136 -17.28 -6.41 23.02
CA ILE A 136 -15.89 -5.98 22.74
C ILE A 136 -14.96 -7.19 22.67
N ILE A 137 -15.05 -8.10 23.64
CA ILE A 137 -14.21 -9.31 23.68
C ILE A 137 -14.49 -10.20 22.47
N ASP A 138 -15.76 -10.41 22.10
CA ASP A 138 -16.14 -11.21 20.95
C ASP A 138 -15.63 -10.61 19.63
N VAL A 139 -15.72 -9.27 19.46
CA VAL A 139 -15.16 -8.56 18.31
C VAL A 139 -13.63 -8.67 18.26
N MET A 140 -12.95 -8.53 19.40
CA MET A 140 -11.49 -8.69 19.46
C MET A 140 -11.06 -10.11 19.12
N ASP A 141 -11.75 -11.12 19.63
CA ASP A 141 -11.48 -12.54 19.34
C ASP A 141 -11.67 -12.86 17.85
N LYS A 142 -12.77 -12.36 17.24
CA LYS A 142 -12.99 -12.47 15.79
C LYS A 142 -11.87 -11.78 15.01
N THR A 143 -11.52 -10.54 15.38
CA THR A 143 -10.44 -9.79 14.71
C THR A 143 -9.10 -10.50 14.78
N LEU A 144 -8.74 -11.09 15.93
CA LEU A 144 -7.51 -11.87 16.08
C LEU A 144 -7.50 -13.14 15.23
N LYS A 145 -8.64 -13.82 15.14
CA LYS A 145 -8.79 -15.00 14.27
C LYS A 145 -8.63 -14.65 12.79
N ASP A 146 -9.19 -13.52 12.37
CA ASP A 146 -9.09 -13.05 10.98
C ASP A 146 -7.69 -12.50 10.67
N ALA A 147 -7.05 -11.81 11.61
CA ALA A 147 -5.71 -11.25 11.44
C ALA A 147 -4.60 -12.32 11.51
N GLY A 148 -4.79 -13.39 12.27
CA GLY A 148 -3.78 -14.43 12.50
C GLY A 148 -3.17 -15.01 11.20
N PRO A 149 -3.98 -15.53 10.26
CA PRO A 149 -3.51 -16.03 8.98
C PRO A 149 -2.78 -14.95 8.16
N ILE A 150 -3.27 -13.70 8.17
CA ILE A 150 -2.65 -12.58 7.45
C ILE A 150 -1.24 -12.33 8.00
N VAL A 151 -1.09 -12.22 9.31
CA VAL A 151 0.21 -12.00 9.98
C VAL A 151 1.17 -13.14 9.68
N PHE A 152 0.71 -14.39 9.76
CA PHE A 152 1.54 -15.57 9.51
C PHE A 152 2.04 -15.63 8.05
N ILE A 153 1.13 -15.47 7.09
CA ILE A 153 1.48 -15.51 5.65
C ILE A 153 2.38 -14.31 5.28
N THR A 154 2.08 -13.13 5.81
CA THR A 154 2.90 -11.93 5.59
C THR A 154 4.31 -12.11 6.14
N SER A 155 4.43 -12.66 7.35
CA SER A 155 5.73 -12.92 7.97
C SER A 155 6.54 -13.95 7.19
N ALA A 156 5.91 -15.02 6.72
CA ALA A 156 6.53 -16.04 5.88
C ALA A 156 6.98 -15.45 4.52
N GLY A 157 6.13 -14.65 3.88
CA GLY A 157 6.47 -13.93 2.64
C GLY A 157 7.61 -12.93 2.84
N GLY A 158 7.59 -12.19 3.94
CA GLY A 158 8.67 -11.26 4.32
C GLY A 158 10.00 -11.98 4.58
N ALA A 159 9.97 -13.13 5.26
CA ALA A 159 11.16 -13.96 5.47
C ALA A 159 11.74 -14.47 4.15
N LEU A 160 10.90 -14.96 3.23
CA LEU A 160 11.33 -15.35 1.89
C LEU A 160 11.94 -14.16 1.12
N GLY A 161 11.28 -13.00 1.15
CA GLY A 161 11.79 -11.77 0.54
C GLY A 161 13.16 -11.36 1.10
N GLN A 162 13.37 -11.51 2.40
CA GLN A 162 14.66 -11.23 3.04
C GLN A 162 15.74 -12.22 2.61
N VAL A 163 15.42 -13.51 2.50
CA VAL A 163 16.36 -14.52 1.96
C VAL A 163 16.77 -14.18 0.53
N LEU A 164 15.81 -13.82 -0.32
CA LEU A 164 16.08 -13.40 -1.70
C LEU A 164 16.94 -12.13 -1.77
N LYS A 165 16.72 -11.17 -0.85
CA LYS A 165 17.56 -9.96 -0.74
C LYS A 165 18.99 -10.30 -0.32
N VAL A 166 19.16 -11.09 0.75
CA VAL A 166 20.51 -11.45 1.26
C VAL A 166 21.27 -12.36 0.30
N SER A 167 20.59 -13.20 -0.46
CA SER A 167 21.22 -14.04 -1.50
C SER A 167 21.75 -13.28 -2.71
N GLY A 168 21.45 -11.98 -2.84
CA GLY A 168 21.81 -11.19 -4.02
C GLY A 168 21.00 -11.51 -5.28
N ALA A 169 19.96 -12.35 -5.16
CA ALA A 169 19.13 -12.74 -6.31
C ALA A 169 18.41 -11.51 -6.93
N GLY A 170 17.99 -10.55 -6.10
CA GLY A 170 17.38 -9.30 -6.58
C GLY A 170 18.36 -8.46 -7.41
N ASP A 171 19.58 -8.29 -6.91
CA ASP A 171 20.62 -7.53 -7.61
C ASP A 171 21.05 -8.21 -8.91
N SER A 172 21.13 -9.55 -8.91
CA SER A 172 21.44 -10.33 -10.12
C SER A 172 20.35 -10.17 -11.19
N LEU A 173 19.05 -10.22 -10.80
CA LEU A 173 17.94 -9.96 -11.70
C LEU A 173 17.99 -8.54 -12.28
N ALA A 174 18.28 -7.54 -11.45
CA ALA A 174 18.37 -6.15 -11.87
C ALA A 174 19.53 -5.95 -12.87
N GLN A 175 20.70 -6.55 -12.62
CA GLN A 175 21.83 -6.52 -13.55
C GLN A 175 21.49 -7.19 -14.89
N MET A 176 20.77 -8.29 -14.89
CA MET A 176 20.29 -8.92 -16.12
C MET A 176 19.42 -7.96 -16.93
N VAL A 177 18.50 -7.24 -16.28
CA VAL A 177 17.62 -6.27 -16.95
C VAL A 177 18.41 -5.09 -17.51
N LEU A 178 19.39 -4.57 -16.77
CA LEU A 178 20.27 -3.50 -17.25
C LEU A 178 21.02 -3.86 -18.54
N ASN A 179 21.35 -5.14 -18.72
CA ASN A 179 22.07 -5.64 -19.88
C ASN A 179 21.16 -6.02 -21.07
N THR A 180 19.84 -5.84 -20.98
CA THR A 180 18.89 -6.27 -22.05
C THR A 180 18.82 -5.34 -23.26
N GLY A 181 19.38 -4.11 -23.17
CA GLY A 181 19.25 -3.09 -24.22
C GLY A 181 17.84 -2.48 -24.31
N LEU A 182 16.99 -2.65 -23.29
CA LEU A 182 15.69 -1.98 -23.20
C LEU A 182 15.86 -0.45 -23.18
N PRO A 183 14.87 0.31 -23.72
CA PRO A 183 14.81 1.76 -23.51
C PRO A 183 14.95 2.10 -22.03
N PHE A 184 15.80 3.07 -21.68
CA PHE A 184 16.16 3.34 -20.28
C PHE A 184 14.93 3.60 -19.40
N ILE A 185 13.89 4.24 -19.92
CA ILE A 185 12.65 4.54 -19.20
C ILE A 185 11.91 3.28 -18.73
N LEU A 186 12.09 2.14 -19.42
CA LEU A 186 11.49 0.86 -19.06
C LEU A 186 12.30 0.09 -18.01
N ILE A 187 13.58 0.35 -17.91
CA ILE A 187 14.47 -0.40 -17.02
C ILE A 187 14.03 -0.30 -15.55
N PRO A 188 13.85 0.89 -14.94
CA PRO A 188 13.41 1.00 -13.55
C PRO A 188 12.00 0.41 -13.33
N PHE A 189 11.12 0.47 -14.32
CA PHE A 189 9.81 -0.15 -14.28
C PHE A 189 9.92 -1.69 -14.22
N VAL A 190 10.71 -2.29 -15.09
CA VAL A 190 10.88 -3.74 -15.18
C VAL A 190 11.60 -4.28 -13.94
N ILE A 191 12.68 -3.61 -13.50
CA ILE A 191 13.40 -4.00 -12.27
C ILE A 191 12.46 -3.96 -11.07
N SER A 192 11.77 -2.85 -10.88
CA SER A 192 10.85 -2.70 -9.77
C SER A 192 9.69 -3.71 -9.83
N GLY A 193 9.14 -3.95 -11.02
CA GLY A 193 8.09 -4.93 -11.24
C GLY A 193 8.51 -6.36 -10.92
N LEU A 194 9.68 -6.78 -11.40
CA LEU A 194 10.23 -8.10 -11.09
C LEU A 194 10.51 -8.28 -9.60
N LEU A 195 11.15 -7.28 -8.97
CA LEU A 195 11.40 -7.32 -7.53
C LEU A 195 10.08 -7.37 -6.73
N LYS A 196 9.06 -6.62 -7.14
CA LYS A 196 7.73 -6.67 -6.52
C LYS A 196 7.12 -8.06 -6.60
N VAL A 197 7.15 -8.68 -7.76
CA VAL A 197 6.63 -10.05 -7.96
C VAL A 197 7.41 -11.06 -7.11
N VAL A 198 8.74 -10.97 -7.05
CA VAL A 198 9.57 -11.93 -6.34
C VAL A 198 9.53 -11.74 -4.82
N GLN A 199 9.66 -10.48 -4.34
CA GLN A 199 9.82 -10.16 -2.91
C GLN A 199 8.51 -9.76 -2.22
N GLY A 200 7.46 -9.41 -2.97
CA GLY A 200 6.18 -8.94 -2.44
C GLY A 200 6.19 -7.51 -1.89
N SER A 201 7.36 -6.89 -1.69
CA SER A 201 7.50 -5.57 -1.07
C SER A 201 7.63 -4.46 -2.12
N GLY A 202 6.63 -3.59 -2.21
CA GLY A 202 6.68 -2.41 -3.08
C GLY A 202 7.74 -1.39 -2.64
N THR A 203 7.96 -1.23 -1.34
CA THR A 203 8.99 -0.31 -0.82
C THR A 203 10.40 -0.76 -1.23
N VAL A 204 10.72 -2.03 -1.04
CA VAL A 204 12.01 -2.58 -1.45
C VAL A 204 12.18 -2.49 -2.97
N ALA A 205 11.13 -2.84 -3.72
CA ALA A 205 11.16 -2.79 -5.17
C ALA A 205 11.47 -1.39 -5.71
N VAL A 206 10.77 -0.35 -5.23
CA VAL A 206 10.98 1.03 -5.70
C VAL A 206 12.35 1.58 -5.29
N THR A 207 12.78 1.33 -4.05
CA THR A 207 14.08 1.85 -3.58
C THR A 207 15.25 1.18 -4.27
N THR A 208 15.21 -0.15 -4.47
CA THR A 208 16.25 -0.88 -5.18
C THR A 208 16.34 -0.44 -6.64
N ALA A 209 15.21 -0.32 -7.35
CA ALA A 209 15.21 0.16 -8.73
C ALA A 209 15.75 1.60 -8.82
N ALA A 210 15.35 2.49 -7.90
CA ALA A 210 15.87 3.85 -7.83
C ALA A 210 17.38 3.88 -7.63
N THR A 211 17.91 3.12 -6.66
CA THR A 211 19.34 3.06 -6.36
C THR A 211 20.17 2.55 -7.54
N LEU A 212 19.71 1.50 -8.21
CA LEU A 212 20.45 0.89 -9.33
C LEU A 212 20.40 1.75 -10.61
N CYS A 213 19.30 2.47 -10.84
CA CYS A 213 19.12 3.29 -12.03
C CYS A 213 19.66 4.72 -11.88
N ALA A 214 19.80 5.25 -10.67
CA ALA A 214 20.27 6.62 -10.43
C ALA A 214 21.63 6.95 -11.10
N PRO A 215 22.70 6.15 -10.96
CA PRO A 215 23.98 6.44 -11.58
C PRO A 215 23.89 6.46 -13.11
N ILE A 216 23.08 5.55 -13.68
CA ILE A 216 22.92 5.43 -15.13
C ILE A 216 22.15 6.64 -15.69
N ALA A 217 21.10 7.07 -15.02
CA ALA A 217 20.36 8.27 -15.43
C ALA A 217 21.24 9.51 -15.39
N ALA A 218 22.05 9.67 -14.36
CA ALA A 218 23.00 10.78 -14.26
C ALA A 218 23.99 10.79 -15.43
N SER A 219 24.48 9.61 -15.84
CA SER A 219 25.38 9.50 -17.00
C SER A 219 24.71 9.79 -18.35
N LEU A 220 23.41 9.59 -18.45
CA LEU A 220 22.60 9.85 -19.65
C LEU A 220 21.96 11.25 -19.65
N GLY A 221 22.12 12.04 -18.57
CA GLY A 221 21.49 13.35 -18.44
C GLY A 221 19.96 13.30 -18.32
N LEU A 222 19.41 12.20 -17.83
CA LEU A 222 17.96 12.03 -17.67
C LEU A 222 17.47 12.58 -16.34
N ASP A 223 16.28 13.19 -16.33
CA ASP A 223 15.67 13.68 -15.09
C ASP A 223 15.34 12.52 -14.13
N PRO A 224 15.81 12.56 -12.88
CA PRO A 224 15.54 11.54 -11.87
C PRO A 224 14.05 11.27 -11.62
N ILE A 225 13.16 12.21 -11.93
CA ILE A 225 11.71 12.04 -11.85
C ILE A 225 11.21 10.88 -12.71
N LEU A 226 11.82 10.64 -13.87
CA LEU A 226 11.45 9.53 -14.74
C LEU A 226 11.73 8.18 -14.09
N ILE A 227 12.87 8.06 -13.38
CA ILE A 227 13.18 6.85 -12.60
C ILE A 227 12.17 6.68 -11.46
N PHE A 228 11.87 7.78 -10.75
CA PHE A 228 10.94 7.79 -9.65
C PHE A 228 9.54 7.31 -10.08
N LEU A 229 9.01 7.84 -11.17
CA LEU A 229 7.71 7.46 -11.72
C LEU A 229 7.71 6.02 -12.25
N ALA A 230 8.70 5.65 -13.05
CA ALA A 230 8.79 4.31 -13.62
C ALA A 230 8.95 3.23 -12.54
N SER A 231 9.81 3.44 -11.55
CA SER A 231 9.99 2.50 -10.45
C SER A 231 8.75 2.43 -9.56
N GLY A 232 8.09 3.56 -9.31
CA GLY A 232 6.82 3.61 -8.59
C GLY A 232 5.70 2.85 -9.30
N ALA A 233 5.59 3.00 -10.61
CA ALA A 233 4.64 2.25 -11.43
C ALA A 233 4.95 0.75 -11.43
N GLY A 234 6.22 0.36 -11.59
CA GLY A 234 6.66 -1.03 -11.54
C GLY A 234 6.39 -1.69 -10.18
N ALA A 235 6.61 -0.97 -9.08
CA ALA A 235 6.33 -1.47 -7.73
C ALA A 235 4.85 -1.81 -7.47
N ARG A 236 3.95 -1.42 -8.36
CA ARG A 236 2.53 -1.78 -8.35
C ARG A 236 2.17 -2.92 -9.31
N LEU A 237 3.12 -3.40 -10.13
CA LEU A 237 2.84 -4.28 -11.26
C LEU A 237 1.99 -5.51 -10.91
N CYS A 238 2.25 -6.15 -9.79
CA CYS A 238 1.49 -7.32 -9.39
C CYS A 238 1.46 -7.46 -7.86
N CYS A 239 0.27 -7.36 -7.28
CA CYS A 239 0.02 -7.70 -5.90
C CYS A 239 -0.59 -9.10 -5.87
N HIS A 240 0.12 -10.07 -5.30
CA HIS A 240 -0.34 -11.47 -5.24
C HIS A 240 -0.03 -12.09 -3.87
N VAL A 241 -0.08 -13.40 -3.78
CA VAL A 241 -0.05 -14.16 -2.51
C VAL A 241 1.15 -13.91 -1.58
N ASN A 242 2.25 -13.34 -2.08
CA ASN A 242 3.40 -12.97 -1.25
C ASN A 242 3.31 -11.53 -0.69
N ASP A 243 2.26 -10.80 -1.00
CA ASP A 243 2.02 -9.44 -0.51
C ASP A 243 0.94 -9.46 0.57
N SER A 244 1.23 -8.82 1.72
CA SER A 244 0.26 -8.68 2.82
C SER A 244 -1.04 -8.00 2.39
N TYR A 245 -0.95 -7.00 1.51
CA TYR A 245 -2.11 -6.28 1.02
C TYR A 245 -3.09 -7.19 0.25
N PHE A 246 -2.58 -8.21 -0.46
CA PHE A 246 -3.41 -9.21 -1.13
C PHE A 246 -4.34 -9.93 -0.14
N TRP A 247 -3.80 -10.34 1.00
CA TRP A 247 -4.57 -11.07 2.01
C TRP A 247 -5.52 -10.18 2.79
N VAL A 248 -5.12 -8.93 3.08
CA VAL A 248 -6.02 -7.93 3.65
C VAL A 248 -7.22 -7.72 2.73
N TYR A 249 -6.96 -7.50 1.43
CA TYR A 249 -8.01 -7.30 0.44
C TYR A 249 -8.95 -8.49 0.34
N THR A 250 -8.41 -9.71 0.17
CA THR A 250 -9.23 -10.93 0.03
C THR A 250 -10.07 -11.21 1.27
N ASN A 251 -9.51 -11.05 2.46
CA ASN A 251 -10.26 -11.26 3.70
C ASN A 251 -11.33 -10.20 3.93
N CYS A 252 -11.03 -8.92 3.71
CA CYS A 252 -12.02 -7.85 3.86
C CYS A 252 -13.19 -7.98 2.89
N MET A 253 -12.90 -8.46 1.66
CA MET A 253 -13.92 -8.66 0.63
C MET A 253 -14.60 -10.02 0.71
N GLY A 254 -14.14 -10.93 1.57
CA GLY A 254 -14.62 -12.31 1.62
C GLY A 254 -14.30 -13.11 0.36
N TYR A 255 -13.24 -12.76 -0.37
CA TYR A 255 -12.87 -13.41 -1.63
C TYR A 255 -11.95 -14.62 -1.40
N ASP A 256 -12.13 -15.65 -2.21
CA ASP A 256 -11.15 -16.71 -2.34
C ASP A 256 -9.88 -16.20 -3.08
N MET A 257 -8.79 -16.93 -2.94
CA MET A 257 -7.51 -16.59 -3.57
C MET A 257 -7.63 -16.39 -5.09
N LYS A 258 -8.43 -17.22 -5.76
CA LYS A 258 -8.61 -17.16 -7.22
C LYS A 258 -9.31 -15.87 -7.65
N THR A 259 -10.32 -15.45 -6.91
CA THR A 259 -11.05 -14.20 -7.15
C THR A 259 -10.18 -13.00 -6.81
N GLY A 260 -9.41 -13.05 -5.71
CA GLY A 260 -8.42 -12.03 -5.37
C GLY A 260 -7.37 -11.82 -6.47
N LEU A 261 -6.84 -12.90 -7.04
CA LEU A 261 -5.90 -12.81 -8.17
C LEU A 261 -6.55 -12.17 -9.41
N LYS A 262 -7.81 -12.53 -9.72
CA LYS A 262 -8.52 -11.97 -10.88
C LYS A 262 -8.91 -10.50 -10.71
N THR A 263 -9.23 -10.09 -9.51
CA THR A 263 -9.66 -8.71 -9.22
C THR A 263 -8.48 -7.81 -8.88
N LEU A 264 -7.79 -8.07 -7.78
CA LEU A 264 -6.71 -7.22 -7.30
C LEU A 264 -5.45 -7.29 -8.18
N SER A 265 -4.95 -8.49 -8.50
CA SER A 265 -3.67 -8.61 -9.21
C SER A 265 -3.78 -8.06 -10.63
N ILE A 266 -4.86 -8.36 -11.36
CA ILE A 266 -5.07 -7.82 -12.70
C ILE A 266 -5.29 -6.31 -12.66
N SER A 267 -6.07 -5.80 -11.70
CA SER A 267 -6.25 -4.37 -11.49
C SER A 267 -4.91 -3.66 -11.27
N ASN A 268 -4.03 -4.22 -10.45
CA ASN A 268 -2.70 -3.66 -10.22
C ASN A 268 -1.83 -3.64 -11.48
N VAL A 269 -1.91 -4.67 -12.33
CA VAL A 269 -1.23 -4.68 -13.64
C VAL A 269 -1.72 -3.52 -14.50
N VAL A 270 -3.03 -3.32 -14.62
CA VAL A 270 -3.62 -2.24 -15.40
C VAL A 270 -3.24 -0.86 -14.84
N MET A 271 -3.30 -0.69 -13.52
CA MET A 271 -2.86 0.54 -12.84
C MET A 271 -1.38 0.82 -13.09
N SER A 272 -0.53 -0.20 -13.00
CA SER A 272 0.90 -0.11 -13.27
C SER A 272 1.21 0.36 -14.67
N LEU A 273 0.48 -0.16 -15.67
CA LEU A 273 0.58 0.30 -17.05
C LEU A 273 0.10 1.75 -17.22
N GLY A 274 -0.93 2.16 -16.48
CA GLY A 274 -1.35 3.56 -16.40
C GLY A 274 -0.26 4.48 -15.86
N GLY A 275 0.44 4.06 -14.80
CA GLY A 275 1.60 4.77 -14.26
C GLY A 275 2.79 4.83 -15.22
N LEU A 276 3.04 3.75 -15.96
CA LEU A 276 4.05 3.73 -17.02
C LEU A 276 3.70 4.71 -18.15
N ALA A 277 2.43 4.76 -18.57
CA ALA A 277 1.97 5.73 -19.57
C ALA A 277 2.18 7.18 -19.06
N ALA A 278 1.88 7.47 -17.79
CA ALA A 278 2.19 8.77 -17.20
C ALA A 278 3.69 9.09 -17.24
N THR A 279 4.56 8.10 -17.00
CA THR A 279 6.01 8.27 -17.10
C THR A 279 6.43 8.63 -18.51
N PHE A 280 5.90 7.95 -19.53
CA PHE A 280 6.16 8.29 -20.93
C PHE A 280 5.64 9.68 -21.31
N ILE A 281 4.48 10.06 -20.82
CA ILE A 281 3.95 11.41 -21.01
C ILE A 281 4.91 12.44 -20.42
N CYS A 282 5.37 12.26 -19.16
CA CYS A 282 6.33 13.15 -18.53
C CYS A 282 7.66 13.24 -19.30
N SER A 283 8.13 12.14 -19.92
CA SER A 283 9.37 12.15 -20.69
C SER A 283 9.35 13.01 -21.95
N LEU A 284 8.18 13.56 -22.32
CA LEU A 284 8.08 14.47 -23.47
C LEU A 284 8.51 15.91 -23.16
N TRP A 285 8.55 16.28 -21.85
CA TRP A 285 8.92 17.63 -21.42
C TRP A 285 9.97 17.68 -20.29
N LEU A 286 10.40 16.56 -19.74
CA LEU A 286 11.52 16.44 -18.82
C LEU A 286 12.80 16.02 -19.57
#